data_4f48700c55636e760b825488bb94809a
#
_entry.id   4f48700c55636e760b825488bb94809a
#
_cell.length_a   1.000
_cell.length_b   1.000
_cell.length_c   1.000
_cell.angle_alpha   90.00
_cell.angle_beta   90.00
_cell.angle_gamma   90.00
#
_symmetry.space_group_name_H-M   'P 1'
#
loop_
_entity.id
_entity.type
_entity.pdbx_description
1 polymer ?
#
loop_
_entity_poly.entity_id
_entity_poly.type
_entity_poly.pdbx_seq_one_letter_code
_entity_poly.pdbx_strand_id
1 'polypeptide(L)'
;MKRLFTIVCLLLATLTLPAQYRRPPYGDLYESVTVAAMREDVRFLASAALEGRKAGSEGEREAARYVSSRLEEEGVDVLTGPQGEPFGIRQENGDTLSSHNVLAFIPGYDKSVADHYIVIGARLDNIGTYELTIDGEKVTRICYDANGNASGLAMLIQLASMLQRNKVLLRRSVIIAAFGASCMLGAGSWYFLNRSFSAVDKIDAMINLDMLGTASSGFYAWPSGNADLTQFLSNLSATLQPIVPQVVTREPCFSDHKAFYDKEIPSVFFTTGMYPEYNSEKDTESILEYDNMERELEYIYNFAVQLCCGPRPLFKLDEATAARLNGKMVVPYYECDVKPTFLGSTDPGVFLQKWVYAYLHYPAEAVRQGIHGRVLVDFLIDEKGNVKDAHVLKGVHPLLDEEAVKVVGASPRWKPGKVRGKPVISEVSLYVEFILERRKNR
;
A
#
# COMPACT_ATOMS: atom_id res chain seq x y z
N MET A 1 -28.78 -67.13 -31.24
CA MET A 1 -29.54 -65.86 -31.21
C MET A 1 -29.88 -65.39 -29.77
N LYS A 2 -30.45 -66.23 -28.90
CA LYS A 2 -30.79 -65.78 -27.53
C LYS A 2 -29.60 -65.25 -26.67
N ARG A 3 -28.39 -65.87 -26.80
CA ARG A 3 -27.20 -65.42 -26.04
C ARG A 3 -26.59 -64.06 -26.51
N LEU A 4 -26.74 -63.83 -27.87
CA LEU A 4 -26.28 -62.57 -28.46
C LEU A 4 -27.16 -61.37 -28.02
N PHE A 5 -28.48 -61.62 -27.92
CA PHE A 5 -29.43 -60.60 -27.46
C PHE A 5 -29.25 -60.22 -25.99
N THR A 6 -28.89 -61.19 -25.14
CA THR A 6 -28.62 -60.91 -23.71
C THR A 6 -27.33 -60.10 -23.52
N ILE A 7 -26.29 -60.32 -24.32
CA ILE A 7 -25.02 -59.55 -24.26
C ILE A 7 -25.22 -58.10 -24.74
N VAL A 8 -26.04 -57.92 -25.83
CA VAL A 8 -26.36 -56.57 -26.34
C VAL A 8 -27.23 -55.80 -25.36
N CYS A 9 -28.19 -56.43 -24.68
CA CYS A 9 -28.98 -55.77 -23.65
C CYS A 9 -28.15 -55.41 -22.40
N LEU A 10 -27.15 -56.22 -21.99
CA LEU A 10 -26.23 -55.91 -20.92
C LEU A 10 -25.27 -54.77 -21.32
N LEU A 11 -24.78 -54.71 -22.55
CA LEU A 11 -23.96 -53.59 -23.03
C LEU A 11 -24.76 -52.29 -23.19
N LEU A 12 -26.03 -52.36 -23.60
CA LEU A 12 -26.92 -51.19 -23.64
C LEU A 12 -27.33 -50.70 -22.23
N ALA A 13 -27.47 -51.59 -21.26
CA ALA A 13 -27.74 -51.22 -19.86
C ALA A 13 -26.57 -50.54 -19.18
N THR A 14 -25.31 -50.81 -19.62
CA THR A 14 -24.13 -50.11 -19.10
C THR A 14 -23.92 -48.72 -19.75
N LEU A 15 -24.54 -48.46 -20.91
CA LEU A 15 -24.48 -47.16 -21.59
C LEU A 15 -25.59 -46.18 -21.11
N THR A 16 -26.55 -46.63 -20.30
CA THR A 16 -27.64 -45.80 -19.77
C THR A 16 -27.57 -45.55 -18.27
N LEU A 17 -26.41 -45.77 -17.64
CA LEU A 17 -26.18 -45.11 -16.36
C LEU A 17 -26.17 -43.59 -16.64
N PRO A 18 -27.20 -42.84 -16.25
CA PRO A 18 -27.07 -41.40 -16.24
C PRO A 18 -25.87 -41.16 -15.33
N ALA A 19 -24.80 -40.60 -15.89
CA ALA A 19 -23.86 -39.88 -15.09
C ALA A 19 -24.72 -38.89 -14.33
N GLN A 20 -25.11 -39.23 -13.10
CA GLN A 20 -25.68 -38.26 -12.18
C GLN A 20 -24.56 -37.27 -11.96
N TYR A 21 -24.53 -36.30 -12.84
CA TYR A 21 -23.81 -35.08 -12.62
C TYR A 21 -24.51 -34.47 -11.37
N ARG A 22 -24.08 -34.93 -10.17
CA ARG A 22 -24.40 -34.21 -8.95
C ARG A 22 -23.78 -32.84 -9.17
N ARG A 23 -24.61 -31.87 -9.55
CA ARG A 23 -24.20 -30.49 -9.37
C ARG A 23 -23.75 -30.41 -7.91
N PRO A 24 -22.49 -30.02 -7.67
CA PRO A 24 -22.09 -29.77 -6.28
C PRO A 24 -23.12 -28.82 -5.67
N PRO A 25 -23.47 -28.98 -4.39
CA PRO A 25 -24.27 -27.99 -3.70
C PRO A 25 -23.68 -26.60 -3.97
N TYR A 26 -24.52 -25.59 -4.07
CA TYR A 26 -24.11 -24.21 -4.42
C TYR A 26 -22.94 -23.67 -3.57
N GLY A 27 -22.68 -24.26 -2.39
CA GLY A 27 -21.55 -23.97 -1.50
C GLY A 27 -20.25 -24.73 -1.81
N ASP A 28 -20.26 -25.70 -2.74
CA ASP A 28 -19.06 -26.47 -3.14
C ASP A 28 -18.55 -26.04 -4.53
N LEU A 29 -18.82 -24.81 -4.94
CA LEU A 29 -18.08 -24.17 -6.03
C LEU A 29 -16.64 -24.03 -5.54
N TYR A 30 -15.74 -24.79 -6.15
CA TYR A 30 -14.32 -24.80 -5.79
C TYR A 30 -13.79 -23.38 -5.79
N GLU A 31 -13.30 -22.95 -4.63
CA GLU A 31 -12.46 -21.78 -4.52
C GLU A 31 -11.29 -21.91 -5.50
N SER A 32 -10.94 -20.85 -6.21
CA SER A 32 -9.78 -20.91 -7.10
C SER A 32 -8.49 -21.17 -6.30
N VAL A 33 -7.49 -21.77 -6.94
CA VAL A 33 -6.20 -22.02 -6.31
C VAL A 33 -5.57 -20.70 -5.83
N THR A 34 -5.74 -19.62 -6.57
CA THR A 34 -5.25 -18.29 -6.25
C THR A 34 -5.95 -17.73 -5.01
N VAL A 35 -7.28 -17.83 -4.95
CA VAL A 35 -8.07 -17.39 -3.79
C VAL A 35 -7.70 -18.19 -2.55
N ALA A 36 -7.59 -19.53 -2.66
CA ALA A 36 -7.18 -20.38 -1.55
C ALA A 36 -5.80 -20.01 -1.02
N ALA A 37 -4.83 -19.75 -1.91
CA ALA A 37 -3.48 -19.34 -1.52
C ALA A 37 -3.46 -17.95 -0.86
N MET A 38 -4.17 -16.94 -1.43
CA MET A 38 -4.28 -15.62 -0.79
C MET A 38 -4.92 -15.70 0.59
N ARG A 39 -5.92 -16.55 0.77
CA ARG A 39 -6.57 -16.75 2.06
C ARG A 39 -5.62 -17.35 3.09
N GLU A 40 -4.79 -18.33 2.69
CA GLU A 40 -3.78 -18.92 3.56
C GLU A 40 -2.73 -17.87 3.95
N ASP A 41 -2.22 -17.11 2.98
CA ASP A 41 -1.25 -16.05 3.21
C ASP A 41 -1.80 -14.99 4.20
N VAL A 42 -3.05 -14.54 4.01
CA VAL A 42 -3.68 -13.57 4.91
C VAL A 42 -3.90 -14.15 6.31
N ARG A 43 -4.37 -15.40 6.44
CA ARG A 43 -4.56 -16.06 7.74
C ARG A 43 -3.29 -16.09 8.57
N PHE A 44 -2.17 -16.36 7.94
CA PHE A 44 -0.89 -16.30 8.63
C PHE A 44 -0.49 -14.87 8.97
N LEU A 45 -0.45 -13.97 7.96
CA LEU A 45 0.02 -12.59 8.10
C LEU A 45 -0.84 -11.75 9.05
N ALA A 46 -2.15 -11.98 9.12
CA ALA A 46 -3.06 -11.32 10.04
C ALA A 46 -3.35 -12.14 11.31
N SER A 47 -2.52 -13.14 11.63
CA SER A 47 -2.71 -13.95 12.83
C SER A 47 -2.33 -13.20 14.11
N ALA A 48 -2.94 -13.61 15.24
CA ALA A 48 -2.60 -13.08 16.56
C ALA A 48 -1.12 -13.33 16.93
N ALA A 49 -0.50 -14.36 16.37
CA ALA A 49 0.91 -14.71 16.63
C ALA A 49 1.88 -13.62 16.16
N LEU A 50 1.50 -12.85 15.13
CA LEU A 50 2.33 -11.76 14.60
C LEU A 50 2.07 -10.41 15.30
N GLU A 51 1.16 -10.34 16.25
CA GLU A 51 0.87 -9.16 17.07
C GLU A 51 0.73 -7.85 16.25
N GLY A 52 0.16 -7.95 15.01
CA GLY A 52 -0.03 -6.83 14.10
C GLY A 52 1.26 -6.31 13.45
N ARG A 53 2.32 -7.09 13.39
CA ARG A 53 3.55 -6.87 12.59
C ARG A 53 4.18 -5.48 12.80
N LYS A 54 4.21 -4.98 14.02
CA LYS A 54 4.82 -3.67 14.29
C LYS A 54 6.28 -3.64 13.86
N ALA A 55 6.70 -2.56 13.21
CA ALA A 55 8.10 -2.36 12.82
C ALA A 55 9.06 -2.62 14.00
N GLY A 56 10.08 -3.46 13.77
CA GLY A 56 11.08 -3.89 14.76
C GLY A 56 10.61 -4.98 15.72
N SER A 57 9.37 -5.46 15.61
CA SER A 57 8.86 -6.57 16.44
C SER A 57 9.27 -7.94 15.89
N GLU A 58 9.06 -8.99 16.70
CA GLU A 58 9.20 -10.38 16.22
C GLU A 58 8.14 -10.69 15.16
N GLY A 59 6.92 -10.14 15.31
CA GLY A 59 5.86 -10.33 14.32
C GLY A 59 6.22 -9.81 12.93
N GLU A 60 6.94 -8.67 12.83
CA GLU A 60 7.46 -8.20 11.54
C GLU A 60 8.52 -9.15 10.98
N ARG A 61 9.46 -9.66 11.83
CA ARG A 61 10.49 -10.61 11.40
C ARG A 61 9.91 -11.92 10.91
N GLU A 62 8.90 -12.45 11.61
CA GLU A 62 8.19 -13.67 11.19
C GLU A 62 7.41 -13.43 9.88
N ALA A 63 6.80 -12.26 9.70
CA ALA A 63 6.17 -11.90 8.43
C ALA A 63 7.21 -11.85 7.30
N ALA A 64 8.40 -11.29 7.55
CA ALA A 64 9.48 -11.26 6.56
C ALA A 64 9.94 -12.67 6.18
N ARG A 65 10.11 -13.58 7.17
CA ARG A 65 10.45 -14.99 6.91
C ARG A 65 9.39 -15.68 6.08
N TYR A 66 8.12 -15.47 6.43
CA TYR A 66 7.00 -16.05 5.72
C TYR A 66 6.97 -15.58 4.25
N VAL A 67 7.03 -14.29 4.01
CA VAL A 67 7.03 -13.73 2.64
C VAL A 67 8.23 -14.25 1.84
N SER A 68 9.42 -14.29 2.43
CA SER A 68 10.62 -14.87 1.79
C SER A 68 10.40 -16.34 1.38
N SER A 69 9.92 -17.17 2.31
CA SER A 69 9.64 -18.59 2.04
C SER A 69 8.59 -18.79 0.95
N ARG A 70 7.50 -18.00 1.00
CA ARG A 70 6.44 -18.09 -0.01
C ARG A 70 6.94 -17.70 -1.41
N LEU A 71 7.80 -16.68 -1.53
CA LEU A 71 8.39 -16.28 -2.80
C LEU A 71 9.35 -17.37 -3.33
N GLU A 72 10.15 -17.98 -2.47
CA GLU A 72 11.03 -19.11 -2.83
C GLU A 72 10.23 -20.33 -3.29
N GLU A 73 9.14 -20.69 -2.61
CA GLU A 73 8.22 -21.77 -3.00
C GLU A 73 7.62 -21.58 -4.39
N GLU A 74 7.33 -20.32 -4.76
CA GLU A 74 6.85 -19.94 -6.08
C GLU A 74 7.99 -19.85 -7.13
N GLY A 75 9.23 -20.17 -6.75
CA GLY A 75 10.41 -20.18 -7.62
C GLY A 75 10.95 -18.79 -7.98
N VAL A 76 10.63 -17.77 -7.18
CA VAL A 76 11.17 -16.42 -7.31
C VAL A 76 12.52 -16.34 -6.59
N ASP A 77 13.51 -15.68 -7.19
CA ASP A 77 14.86 -15.55 -6.62
C ASP A 77 14.85 -14.48 -5.51
N VAL A 78 14.89 -14.90 -4.24
CA VAL A 78 14.92 -14.01 -3.08
C VAL A 78 16.35 -13.49 -2.88
N LEU A 79 16.54 -12.19 -3.00
CA LEU A 79 17.83 -11.51 -2.95
C LEU A 79 18.33 -11.24 -1.52
N THR A 80 17.41 -11.19 -0.56
CA THR A 80 17.70 -10.92 0.85
C THR A 80 17.79 -12.23 1.64
N GLY A 81 18.33 -12.18 2.87
CA GLY A 81 18.30 -13.36 3.74
C GLY A 81 16.87 -13.75 4.13
N PRO A 82 16.68 -14.91 4.79
CA PRO A 82 15.35 -15.41 5.16
C PRO A 82 14.49 -14.45 6.00
N GLN A 83 15.12 -13.52 6.71
CA GLN A 83 14.44 -12.48 7.50
C GLN A 83 14.38 -11.12 6.80
N GLY A 84 14.71 -11.08 5.51
CA GLY A 84 14.85 -9.83 4.77
C GLY A 84 16.21 -9.14 5.03
N GLU A 85 16.42 -7.99 4.41
CA GLU A 85 17.55 -7.10 4.61
C GLU A 85 17.28 -6.17 5.79
N PRO A 86 18.07 -6.24 6.89
CA PRO A 86 17.87 -5.38 8.05
C PRO A 86 18.34 -3.95 7.80
N PHE A 87 17.62 -2.98 8.34
CA PHE A 87 18.03 -1.58 8.37
C PHE A 87 17.63 -0.90 9.68
N GLY A 88 18.40 0.12 10.07
CA GLY A 88 18.21 0.84 11.33
C GLY A 88 17.48 2.16 11.15
N ILE A 89 16.52 2.45 12.04
CA ILE A 89 15.79 3.71 12.11
C ILE A 89 16.10 4.35 13.45
N ARG A 90 16.76 5.53 13.42
CA ARG A 90 17.07 6.26 14.65
C ARG A 90 15.80 6.87 15.23
N GLN A 91 15.54 6.56 16.51
CA GLN A 91 14.42 7.08 17.27
C GLN A 91 14.77 8.40 17.97
N GLU A 92 13.77 9.17 18.39
CA GLU A 92 13.96 10.44 19.11
C GLU A 92 14.69 10.26 20.45
N ASN A 93 14.49 9.13 21.12
CA ASN A 93 15.19 8.80 22.38
C ASN A 93 16.67 8.40 22.18
N GLY A 94 17.15 8.37 20.92
CA GLY A 94 18.52 8.00 20.56
C GLY A 94 18.74 6.52 20.27
N ASP A 95 17.77 5.66 20.54
CA ASP A 95 17.81 4.23 20.20
C ASP A 95 17.68 4.01 18.69
N THR A 96 18.06 2.81 18.25
CA THR A 96 17.89 2.39 16.87
C THR A 96 16.90 1.23 16.81
N LEU A 97 15.78 1.44 16.13
CA LEU A 97 14.83 0.38 15.80
C LEU A 97 15.32 -0.33 14.54
N SER A 98 15.33 -1.67 14.53
CA SER A 98 15.69 -2.47 13.36
C SER A 98 14.44 -2.99 12.67
N SER A 99 14.28 -2.68 11.38
CA SER A 99 13.23 -3.20 10.52
C SER A 99 13.84 -3.94 9.32
N HIS A 100 13.03 -4.53 8.44
CA HIS A 100 13.50 -5.43 7.39
C HIS A 100 12.74 -5.21 6.08
N ASN A 101 13.47 -5.20 4.94
CA ASN A 101 12.86 -5.31 3.62
C ASN A 101 13.06 -6.72 3.06
N VAL A 102 12.05 -7.31 2.46
CA VAL A 102 12.19 -8.54 1.66
C VAL A 102 12.24 -8.15 0.19
N LEU A 103 13.32 -8.54 -0.50
CA LEU A 103 13.52 -8.24 -1.92
C LEU A 103 13.69 -9.52 -2.70
N ALA A 104 12.99 -9.65 -3.83
CA ALA A 104 13.13 -10.78 -4.74
C ALA A 104 13.18 -10.30 -6.20
N PHE A 105 13.63 -11.17 -7.11
CA PHE A 105 13.97 -10.82 -8.46
C PHE A 105 13.39 -11.79 -9.48
N ILE A 106 12.85 -11.25 -10.57
CA ILE A 106 12.38 -11.99 -11.73
C ILE A 106 13.09 -11.42 -12.96
N PRO A 107 13.95 -12.18 -13.66
CA PRO A 107 14.72 -11.69 -14.77
C PRO A 107 13.87 -11.45 -16.02
N GLY A 108 14.09 -10.32 -16.70
CA GLY A 108 13.60 -10.06 -18.04
C GLY A 108 14.42 -10.80 -19.10
N TYR A 109 13.78 -11.11 -20.23
CA TYR A 109 14.46 -11.87 -21.31
C TYR A 109 15.23 -10.98 -22.31
N ASP A 110 14.86 -9.72 -22.44
CA ASP A 110 15.38 -8.82 -23.47
C ASP A 110 16.67 -8.11 -23.00
N LYS A 111 17.81 -8.60 -23.49
CA LYS A 111 19.13 -8.08 -23.10
C LYS A 111 19.30 -6.57 -23.30
N SER A 112 18.48 -5.93 -24.11
CA SER A 112 18.53 -4.48 -24.34
C SER A 112 17.90 -3.66 -23.21
N VAL A 113 17.03 -4.26 -22.39
CA VAL A 113 16.29 -3.61 -21.31
C VAL A 113 16.16 -4.49 -20.05
N ALA A 114 16.80 -5.66 -20.01
CA ALA A 114 16.74 -6.56 -18.84
C ALA A 114 17.44 -5.97 -17.59
N ASP A 115 18.27 -4.95 -17.76
CA ASP A 115 18.89 -4.19 -16.69
C ASP A 115 18.07 -2.93 -16.31
N HIS A 116 16.85 -2.83 -16.79
CA HIS A 116 15.82 -1.90 -16.36
C HIS A 116 14.75 -2.63 -15.54
N TYR A 117 14.21 -1.97 -14.53
CA TYR A 117 13.42 -2.61 -13.50
C TYR A 117 12.02 -2.00 -13.36
N ILE A 118 11.03 -2.86 -13.19
CA ILE A 118 9.74 -2.51 -12.62
C ILE A 118 9.76 -2.99 -11.17
N VAL A 119 9.57 -2.09 -10.21
CA VAL A 119 9.44 -2.45 -8.80
C VAL A 119 7.96 -2.68 -8.50
N ILE A 120 7.64 -3.80 -7.84
CA ILE A 120 6.29 -4.06 -7.33
C ILE A 120 6.41 -4.22 -5.83
N GLY A 121 5.74 -3.37 -5.07
CA GLY A 121 5.91 -3.29 -3.64
C GLY A 121 4.61 -3.35 -2.85
N ALA A 122 4.72 -3.88 -1.63
CA ALA A 122 3.66 -3.87 -0.62
C ALA A 122 4.27 -3.64 0.76
N ARG A 123 3.49 -3.04 1.66
CA ARG A 123 3.88 -2.78 3.05
C ARG A 123 3.91 -4.08 3.85
N LEU A 124 5.01 -4.32 4.58
CA LEU A 124 5.22 -5.49 5.42
C LEU A 124 4.71 -5.29 6.85
N ASP A 125 5.01 -4.13 7.45
CA ASP A 125 4.67 -3.79 8.84
C ASP A 125 3.29 -3.13 8.98
N ASN A 126 2.83 -3.05 10.23
CA ASN A 126 1.77 -2.14 10.61
C ASN A 126 1.94 -1.62 12.05
N ILE A 127 0.86 -1.09 12.66
CA ILE A 127 0.95 -0.40 13.97
C ILE A 127 1.11 -1.36 15.16
N GLY A 128 0.78 -2.63 15.00
CA GLY A 128 0.96 -3.64 16.04
C GLY A 128 -0.17 -3.68 17.06
N THR A 129 0.17 -3.51 18.33
CA THR A 129 -0.76 -3.55 19.46
C THR A 129 -0.95 -2.17 20.08
N TYR A 130 -2.10 -1.97 20.71
CA TYR A 130 -2.39 -0.78 21.52
C TYR A 130 -3.06 -1.15 22.84
N GLU A 131 -2.88 -0.33 23.87
CA GLU A 131 -3.49 -0.53 25.18
C GLU A 131 -4.75 0.32 25.36
N LEU A 132 -5.82 -0.33 25.81
CA LEU A 132 -7.01 0.35 26.29
C LEU A 132 -7.13 0.12 27.80
N THR A 133 -7.75 1.07 28.51
CA THR A 133 -8.14 0.83 29.90
C THR A 133 -9.66 0.67 29.96
N ILE A 134 -10.11 -0.53 30.30
CA ILE A 134 -11.53 -0.87 30.44
C ILE A 134 -11.75 -1.19 31.92
N ASP A 135 -12.70 -0.51 32.56
CA ASP A 135 -13.03 -0.68 33.99
C ASP A 135 -11.83 -0.58 34.94
N GLY A 136 -10.82 0.19 34.56
CA GLY A 136 -9.59 0.39 35.35
C GLY A 136 -8.47 -0.63 35.05
N GLU A 137 -8.73 -1.64 34.28
CA GLU A 137 -7.75 -2.64 33.84
C GLU A 137 -7.16 -2.29 32.47
N LYS A 138 -5.86 -2.52 32.30
CA LYS A 138 -5.20 -2.38 31.00
C LYS A 138 -5.44 -3.63 30.15
N VAL A 139 -6.03 -3.45 28.98
CA VAL A 139 -6.27 -4.52 28.01
C VAL A 139 -5.49 -4.20 26.75
N THR A 140 -4.60 -5.11 26.33
CA THR A 140 -3.90 -5.02 25.07
C THR A 140 -4.81 -5.52 23.93
N ARG A 141 -4.89 -4.75 22.87
CA ARG A 141 -5.60 -5.09 21.64
C ARG A 141 -4.61 -5.21 20.48
N ILE A 142 -4.88 -6.13 19.57
CA ILE A 142 -4.08 -6.37 18.37
C ILE A 142 -4.79 -5.72 17.18
N CYS A 143 -4.07 -4.92 16.40
CA CYS A 143 -4.49 -4.55 15.06
C CYS A 143 -4.04 -5.68 14.13
N TYR A 144 -4.96 -6.56 13.74
CA TYR A 144 -4.63 -7.75 12.92
C TYR A 144 -4.19 -7.38 11.51
N ASP A 145 -4.76 -6.29 11.00
CA ASP A 145 -4.36 -5.66 9.73
C ASP A 145 -4.44 -6.62 8.53
N ALA A 146 -5.60 -7.29 8.42
CA ALA A 146 -5.86 -8.19 7.32
C ALA A 146 -5.93 -7.43 5.99
N ASN A 147 -6.67 -6.30 5.95
CA ASN A 147 -6.64 -5.43 4.78
C ASN A 147 -5.48 -4.41 4.82
N GLY A 148 -4.97 -4.11 5.99
CA GLY A 148 -3.97 -3.06 6.13
C GLY A 148 -2.55 -3.45 6.58
N ASN A 149 -1.74 -4.41 5.97
CA ASN A 149 -1.76 -4.76 4.55
C ASN A 149 -1.45 -6.25 4.28
N ALA A 150 -2.00 -7.19 5.03
CA ALA A 150 -1.82 -8.61 4.68
C ALA A 150 -2.46 -8.94 3.31
N SER A 151 -3.54 -8.24 2.91
CA SER A 151 -4.15 -8.36 1.58
C SER A 151 -3.17 -8.02 0.45
N GLY A 152 -2.48 -6.88 0.56
CA GLY A 152 -1.49 -6.46 -0.44
C GLY A 152 -0.27 -7.37 -0.48
N LEU A 153 0.18 -7.93 0.67
CA LEU A 153 1.27 -8.92 0.71
C LEU A 153 0.86 -10.24 0.05
N ALA A 154 -0.35 -10.75 0.32
CA ALA A 154 -0.87 -11.95 -0.33
C ALA A 154 -0.97 -11.75 -1.85
N MET A 155 -1.47 -10.61 -2.30
CA MET A 155 -1.50 -10.27 -3.72
C MET A 155 -0.10 -10.13 -4.31
N LEU A 156 0.86 -9.57 -3.58
CA LEU A 156 2.27 -9.45 -4.02
C LEU A 156 2.88 -10.84 -4.27
N ILE A 157 2.65 -11.80 -3.38
CA ILE A 157 3.14 -13.18 -3.51
C ILE A 157 2.53 -13.84 -4.75
N GLN A 158 1.20 -13.76 -4.93
CA GLN A 158 0.53 -14.35 -6.07
C GLN A 158 0.91 -13.66 -7.39
N LEU A 159 1.06 -12.35 -7.39
CA LEU A 159 1.52 -11.59 -8.56
C LEU A 159 2.95 -11.99 -8.96
N ALA A 160 3.84 -12.17 -7.99
CA ALA A 160 5.19 -12.65 -8.21
C ALA A 160 5.20 -14.07 -8.83
N SER A 161 4.35 -14.96 -8.31
CA SER A 161 4.13 -16.31 -8.86
C SER A 161 3.68 -16.26 -10.32
N MET A 162 2.67 -15.45 -10.64
CA MET A 162 2.14 -15.30 -12.00
C MET A 162 3.21 -14.76 -12.96
N LEU A 163 3.97 -13.75 -12.54
CA LEU A 163 5.05 -13.16 -13.33
C LEU A 163 6.20 -14.15 -13.53
N GLN A 164 6.60 -14.90 -12.50
CA GLN A 164 7.65 -15.91 -12.57
C GLN A 164 7.29 -17.04 -13.54
N ARG A 165 6.07 -17.56 -13.48
CA ARG A 165 5.56 -18.59 -14.41
C ARG A 165 5.54 -18.10 -15.85
N ASN A 166 5.32 -16.80 -16.05
CA ASN A 166 5.21 -16.17 -17.37
C ASN A 166 6.40 -15.25 -17.69
N LYS A 167 7.57 -15.45 -17.07
CA LYS A 167 8.74 -14.56 -17.23
C LYS A 167 9.24 -14.44 -18.68
N VAL A 168 8.90 -15.39 -19.53
CA VAL A 168 9.20 -15.33 -20.98
C VAL A 168 8.48 -14.17 -21.69
N LEU A 169 7.47 -13.56 -21.06
CA LEU A 169 6.78 -12.38 -21.57
C LEU A 169 7.44 -11.08 -21.11
N LEU A 170 8.33 -11.11 -20.10
CA LEU A 170 8.85 -9.91 -19.45
C LEU A 170 10.13 -9.43 -20.15
N ARG A 171 10.07 -8.31 -20.86
CA ARG A 171 11.28 -7.71 -21.45
C ARG A 171 12.19 -7.10 -20.40
N ARG A 172 11.62 -6.34 -19.44
CA ARG A 172 12.32 -5.79 -18.26
C ARG A 172 12.30 -6.77 -17.11
N SER A 173 13.27 -6.63 -16.22
CA SER A 173 13.28 -7.37 -14.97
C SER A 173 12.30 -6.76 -13.97
N VAL A 174 11.85 -7.59 -13.01
CA VAL A 174 10.95 -7.16 -11.95
C VAL A 174 11.62 -7.37 -10.60
N ILE A 175 11.53 -6.36 -9.73
CA ILE A 175 11.88 -6.45 -8.33
C ILE A 175 10.60 -6.52 -7.52
N ILE A 176 10.44 -7.57 -6.75
CA ILE A 176 9.36 -7.76 -5.78
C ILE A 176 9.87 -7.27 -4.43
N ALA A 177 9.12 -6.40 -3.76
CA ALA A 177 9.56 -5.79 -2.51
C ALA A 177 8.44 -5.78 -1.45
N ALA A 178 8.69 -6.42 -0.30
CA ALA A 178 7.89 -6.17 0.90
C ALA A 178 8.67 -5.20 1.79
N PHE A 179 8.15 -3.97 1.93
CA PHE A 179 8.83 -2.89 2.64
C PHE A 179 8.45 -2.87 4.12
N GLY A 180 9.46 -2.94 4.99
CA GLY A 180 9.28 -2.76 6.44
C GLY A 180 9.25 -1.30 6.85
N ALA A 181 8.76 -1.05 8.06
CA ALA A 181 8.62 0.30 8.63
C ALA A 181 7.95 1.32 7.71
N SER A 182 7.04 0.87 6.86
CA SER A 182 6.23 1.73 6.00
C SER A 182 5.34 2.66 6.82
N CYS A 183 4.86 2.18 7.99
CA CYS A 183 4.11 3.00 8.96
C CYS A 183 4.96 4.12 9.59
N MET A 184 6.27 4.11 9.38
CA MET A 184 7.22 5.13 9.82
C MET A 184 7.64 6.03 8.64
N LEU A 185 6.66 6.58 7.93
CA LEU A 185 6.82 7.45 6.76
C LEU A 185 7.61 6.80 5.60
N GLY A 186 7.35 5.49 5.34
CA GLY A 186 7.97 4.78 4.24
C GLY A 186 9.48 4.54 4.42
N ALA A 187 9.94 4.32 5.67
CA ALA A 187 11.37 4.19 5.96
C ALA A 187 12.02 3.04 5.18
N GLY A 188 11.31 1.94 4.92
CA GLY A 188 11.83 0.80 4.16
C GLY A 188 12.02 1.11 2.69
N SER A 189 11.02 1.71 2.04
CA SER A 189 11.10 2.13 0.64
C SER A 189 12.13 3.25 0.45
N TRP A 190 12.23 4.18 1.43
CA TRP A 190 13.30 5.19 1.44
C TRP A 190 14.69 4.54 1.56
N TYR A 191 14.87 3.56 2.47
CA TYR A 191 16.14 2.83 2.64
C TYR A 191 16.52 2.09 1.36
N PHE A 192 15.57 1.41 0.73
CA PHE A 192 15.77 0.74 -0.55
C PHE A 192 16.35 1.68 -1.60
N LEU A 193 15.73 2.84 -1.81
CA LEU A 193 16.13 3.80 -2.84
C LEU A 193 17.42 4.57 -2.53
N ASN A 194 17.78 4.74 -1.26
CA ASN A 194 18.91 5.61 -0.89
C ASN A 194 20.12 4.84 -0.36
N ARG A 195 19.99 3.55 -0.04
CA ARG A 195 21.06 2.78 0.64
C ARG A 195 21.26 1.38 0.08
N SER A 196 20.17 0.65 -0.23
CA SER A 196 20.22 -0.75 -0.60
C SER A 196 20.43 -0.94 -2.11
N PHE A 197 19.63 -0.31 -2.93
CA PHE A 197 19.62 -0.50 -4.37
C PHE A 197 20.47 0.56 -5.11
N SER A 198 21.53 0.11 -5.81
CA SER A 198 22.48 1.04 -6.43
C SER A 198 22.06 1.55 -7.83
N ALA A 199 21.17 0.82 -8.54
CA ALA A 199 20.77 1.15 -9.91
C ALA A 199 19.40 1.86 -9.94
N VAL A 200 19.19 2.84 -9.07
CA VAL A 200 17.92 3.58 -8.94
C VAL A 200 17.51 4.29 -10.23
N ASP A 201 18.46 4.79 -11.01
CA ASP A 201 18.27 5.41 -12.32
C ASP A 201 17.71 4.45 -13.39
N LYS A 202 17.80 3.14 -13.14
CA LYS A 202 17.27 2.08 -14.01
C LYS A 202 15.89 1.57 -13.55
N ILE A 203 15.31 2.12 -12.51
CA ILE A 203 13.92 1.85 -12.14
C ILE A 203 13.04 2.68 -13.09
N ASP A 204 12.28 1.98 -13.94
CA ASP A 204 11.43 2.61 -14.94
C ASP A 204 10.04 2.95 -14.37
N ALA A 205 9.52 2.15 -13.44
CA ALA A 205 8.27 2.42 -12.75
C ALA A 205 8.14 1.61 -11.44
N MET A 206 7.20 2.05 -10.57
CA MET A 206 6.82 1.35 -9.35
C MET A 206 5.31 1.08 -9.34
N ILE A 207 4.92 -0.13 -8.95
CA ILE A 207 3.54 -0.53 -8.65
C ILE A 207 3.44 -0.76 -7.14
N ASN A 208 2.60 0.00 -6.46
CA ASN A 208 2.36 -0.14 -5.03
C ASN A 208 1.01 -0.83 -4.75
N LEU A 209 1.03 -1.82 -3.87
CA LEU A 209 -0.13 -2.62 -3.46
C LEU A 209 -0.42 -2.37 -1.97
N ASP A 210 -1.50 -1.67 -1.66
CA ASP A 210 -1.86 -1.43 -0.27
C ASP A 210 -3.38 -1.37 -0.09
N MET A 211 -3.90 -2.15 0.86
CA MET A 211 -5.34 -2.24 1.18
C MET A 211 -6.18 -2.66 -0.03
N LEU A 212 -5.99 -3.89 -0.50
CA LEU A 212 -6.65 -4.45 -1.70
C LEU A 212 -7.66 -5.55 -1.36
N GLY A 213 -8.30 -5.49 -0.19
CA GLY A 213 -9.20 -6.56 0.27
C GLY A 213 -10.67 -6.19 0.38
N THR A 214 -11.06 -4.91 0.22
CA THR A 214 -12.44 -4.43 0.45
C THR A 214 -13.03 -3.76 -0.78
N ALA A 215 -13.09 -4.49 -1.89
CA ALA A 215 -13.47 -3.99 -3.22
C ALA A 215 -14.91 -3.44 -3.30
N SER A 216 -15.80 -3.82 -2.39
CA SER A 216 -17.14 -3.21 -2.30
C SER A 216 -17.09 -1.71 -2.01
N SER A 217 -15.97 -1.21 -1.47
CA SER A 217 -15.69 0.22 -1.29
C SER A 217 -15.20 0.89 -2.58
N GLY A 218 -14.74 0.11 -3.56
CA GLY A 218 -14.20 0.52 -4.85
C GLY A 218 -12.82 -0.08 -5.12
N PHE A 219 -12.40 -0.05 -6.38
CA PHE A 219 -11.03 -0.38 -6.80
C PHE A 219 -10.44 0.84 -7.48
N TYR A 220 -9.34 1.35 -6.98
CA TYR A 220 -8.74 2.62 -7.39
C TYR A 220 -7.32 2.43 -7.88
N ALA A 221 -6.97 3.22 -8.90
CA ALA A 221 -5.60 3.40 -9.35
C ALA A 221 -5.22 4.88 -9.31
N TRP A 222 -4.18 5.21 -8.59
CA TRP A 222 -3.60 6.54 -8.59
C TRP A 222 -2.23 6.52 -9.30
N PRO A 223 -2.12 7.07 -10.52
CA PRO A 223 -0.87 7.10 -11.28
C PRO A 223 0.09 8.21 -10.83
N SER A 224 0.00 8.68 -9.59
CA SER A 224 0.85 9.75 -9.02
C SER A 224 0.89 11.03 -9.88
N GLY A 225 -0.23 11.35 -10.56
CA GLY A 225 -0.30 12.47 -11.50
C GLY A 225 0.58 12.31 -12.75
N ASN A 226 1.04 11.09 -13.07
CA ASN A 226 1.91 10.84 -14.21
C ASN A 226 1.09 10.58 -15.49
N ALA A 227 1.35 11.37 -16.54
CA ALA A 227 0.61 11.31 -17.79
C ALA A 227 0.79 9.98 -18.53
N ASP A 228 2.02 9.44 -18.57
CA ASP A 228 2.29 8.18 -19.28
C ASP A 228 1.63 6.99 -18.56
N LEU A 229 1.68 6.93 -17.22
CA LEU A 229 0.98 5.88 -16.45
C LEU A 229 -0.54 6.00 -16.58
N THR A 230 -1.09 7.22 -16.59
CA THR A 230 -2.52 7.44 -16.88
C THR A 230 -2.91 6.90 -18.25
N GLN A 231 -2.05 7.09 -19.26
CA GLN A 231 -2.27 6.52 -20.59
C GLN A 231 -2.18 5.00 -20.60
N PHE A 232 -1.22 4.39 -19.87
CA PHE A 232 -1.13 2.93 -19.73
C PHE A 232 -2.39 2.35 -19.09
N LEU A 233 -2.88 2.94 -18.01
CA LEU A 233 -4.14 2.54 -17.36
C LEU A 233 -5.33 2.65 -18.32
N SER A 234 -5.45 3.76 -19.04
CA SER A 234 -6.53 3.98 -20.01
C SER A 234 -6.51 2.95 -21.14
N ASN A 235 -5.34 2.66 -21.70
CA ASN A 235 -5.19 1.70 -22.79
C ASN A 235 -5.58 0.28 -22.32
N LEU A 236 -5.12 -0.13 -21.13
CA LEU A 236 -5.46 -1.44 -20.57
C LEU A 236 -6.95 -1.53 -20.26
N SER A 237 -7.53 -0.51 -19.63
CA SER A 237 -8.94 -0.46 -19.27
C SER A 237 -9.89 -0.45 -20.49
N ALA A 238 -9.40 -0.09 -21.67
CA ALA A 238 -10.13 -0.19 -22.93
C ALA A 238 -10.18 -1.62 -23.50
N THR A 239 -9.41 -2.57 -22.96
CA THR A 239 -9.45 -3.99 -23.31
C THR A 239 -10.39 -4.77 -22.39
N LEU A 240 -10.70 -6.03 -22.73
CA LEU A 240 -11.51 -6.88 -21.86
C LEU A 240 -10.74 -7.21 -20.59
N GLN A 241 -11.21 -6.70 -19.46
CA GLN A 241 -10.64 -6.95 -18.14
C GLN A 241 -11.70 -7.48 -17.17
N PRO A 242 -11.33 -8.30 -16.17
CA PRO A 242 -12.28 -8.82 -15.17
C PRO A 242 -12.86 -7.73 -14.28
N ILE A 243 -12.07 -6.69 -14.02
CA ILE A 243 -12.44 -5.45 -13.31
C ILE A 243 -11.58 -4.32 -13.84
N VAL A 244 -12.06 -3.08 -13.72
CA VAL A 244 -11.32 -1.87 -14.13
C VAL A 244 -11.26 -0.90 -12.96
N PRO A 245 -10.06 -0.40 -12.56
CA PRO A 245 -9.95 0.56 -11.48
C PRO A 245 -10.51 1.92 -11.89
N GLN A 246 -11.06 2.64 -10.92
CA GLN A 246 -11.31 4.05 -11.05
C GLN A 246 -9.98 4.80 -10.93
N VAL A 247 -9.57 5.48 -11.98
CA VAL A 247 -8.38 6.34 -11.96
C VAL A 247 -8.71 7.60 -11.16
N VAL A 248 -7.96 7.83 -10.08
CA VAL A 248 -8.13 8.99 -9.21
C VAL A 248 -6.98 9.99 -9.40
N THR A 249 -7.27 11.28 -9.21
CA THR A 249 -6.32 12.37 -9.42
C THR A 249 -5.65 12.85 -8.14
N ARG A 250 -6.11 12.39 -6.98
CA ARG A 250 -5.52 12.67 -5.67
C ARG A 250 -5.02 11.38 -5.04
N GLU A 251 -3.97 11.49 -4.26
CA GLU A 251 -3.42 10.40 -3.48
C GLU A 251 -4.47 9.87 -2.49
N PRO A 252 -4.83 8.57 -2.55
CA PRO A 252 -5.83 8.00 -1.65
C PRO A 252 -5.38 7.94 -0.19
N CYS A 253 -4.11 7.58 0.03
CA CYS A 253 -3.46 7.55 1.32
C CYS A 253 -1.94 7.43 1.14
N PHE A 254 -1.18 7.74 2.21
CA PHE A 254 0.27 7.55 2.21
C PHE A 254 0.65 6.06 2.17
N SER A 255 1.59 5.71 1.28
CA SER A 255 2.21 4.38 1.21
C SER A 255 3.60 4.46 0.56
N ASP A 256 4.24 3.32 0.29
CA ASP A 256 5.63 3.22 -0.18
C ASP A 256 5.90 3.84 -1.56
N HIS A 257 4.87 4.02 -2.40
CA HIS A 257 4.97 4.72 -3.69
C HIS A 257 5.53 6.14 -3.55
N LYS A 258 5.31 6.78 -2.39
CA LYS A 258 5.73 8.15 -2.13
C LYS A 258 7.25 8.33 -2.24
N ALA A 259 8.04 7.40 -1.73
CA ALA A 259 9.49 7.43 -1.81
C ALA A 259 10.00 7.38 -3.27
N PHE A 260 9.30 6.65 -4.15
CA PHE A 260 9.60 6.58 -5.58
C PHE A 260 9.18 7.85 -6.30
N TYR A 261 7.98 8.35 -6.02
CA TYR A 261 7.50 9.62 -6.55
C TYR A 261 8.47 10.77 -6.26
N ASP A 262 8.99 10.85 -5.02
CA ASP A 262 9.94 11.87 -4.60
C ASP A 262 11.30 11.78 -5.34
N LYS A 263 11.60 10.62 -5.95
CA LYS A 263 12.77 10.40 -6.83
C LYS A 263 12.43 10.56 -8.32
N GLU A 264 11.27 11.12 -8.64
CA GLU A 264 10.81 11.27 -10.02
C GLU A 264 10.70 9.92 -10.77
N ILE A 265 10.41 8.83 -10.03
CA ILE A 265 10.13 7.52 -10.60
C ILE A 265 8.62 7.41 -10.80
N PRO A 266 8.14 7.16 -12.05
CA PRO A 266 6.73 6.95 -12.32
C PRO A 266 6.16 5.87 -11.41
N SER A 267 5.12 6.19 -10.65
CA SER A 267 4.54 5.28 -9.65
C SER A 267 3.04 5.20 -9.80
N VAL A 268 2.49 3.99 -9.71
CA VAL A 268 1.05 3.77 -9.62
C VAL A 268 0.71 3.08 -8.32
N PHE A 269 -0.32 3.55 -7.65
CA PHE A 269 -0.82 2.99 -6.41
C PHE A 269 -2.20 2.38 -6.62
N PHE A 270 -2.31 1.06 -6.39
CA PHE A 270 -3.57 0.32 -6.39
C PHE A 270 -4.06 0.09 -4.97
N THR A 271 -5.34 0.40 -4.74
CA THR A 271 -5.99 0.27 -3.43
C THR A 271 -7.51 0.15 -3.56
N THR A 272 -8.16 -0.41 -2.56
CA THR A 272 -9.62 -0.34 -2.39
C THR A 272 -10.05 0.87 -1.54
N GLY A 273 -9.07 1.68 -1.11
CA GLY A 273 -9.30 2.90 -0.33
C GLY A 273 -9.44 2.65 1.17
N MET A 274 -9.78 3.73 1.88
CA MET A 274 -9.99 3.67 3.34
C MET A 274 -11.28 2.94 3.68
N TYR A 275 -11.27 2.21 4.78
CA TYR A 275 -12.38 1.40 5.28
C TYR A 275 -12.56 1.56 6.80
N PRO A 276 -13.77 1.29 7.36
CA PRO A 276 -14.08 1.60 8.76
C PRO A 276 -13.24 0.84 9.79
N GLU A 277 -12.81 -0.38 9.46
CA GLU A 277 -12.06 -1.27 10.36
C GLU A 277 -10.55 -0.95 10.40
N TYR A 278 -10.07 -0.04 9.57
CA TYR A 278 -8.66 0.32 9.44
C TYR A 278 -8.01 0.65 10.79
N ASN A 279 -6.82 0.10 11.04
CA ASN A 279 -6.05 0.26 12.28
C ASN A 279 -6.83 -0.16 13.55
N SER A 280 -7.69 -1.16 13.46
CA SER A 280 -8.47 -1.67 14.59
C SER A 280 -8.38 -3.19 14.75
N GLU A 281 -8.84 -3.70 15.90
CA GLU A 281 -9.00 -5.13 16.15
C GLU A 281 -10.03 -5.81 15.22
N LYS A 282 -10.79 -5.02 14.45
CA LYS A 282 -11.82 -5.52 13.54
C LYS A 282 -11.31 -5.74 12.13
N ASP A 283 -10.10 -5.27 11.81
CA ASP A 283 -9.45 -5.53 10.53
C ASP A 283 -8.94 -6.98 10.48
N THR A 284 -9.85 -7.89 10.26
CA THR A 284 -9.63 -9.35 10.25
C THR A 284 -9.94 -9.93 8.88
N GLU A 285 -9.54 -11.19 8.65
CA GLU A 285 -9.82 -11.93 7.41
C GLU A 285 -11.30 -11.84 6.97
N SER A 286 -12.22 -11.73 7.92
CA SER A 286 -13.67 -11.77 7.65
C SER A 286 -14.19 -10.59 6.83
N ILE A 287 -13.45 -9.49 6.73
CA ILE A 287 -13.85 -8.33 5.92
C ILE A 287 -13.34 -8.42 4.48
N LEU A 288 -12.51 -9.41 4.15
CA LEU A 288 -11.87 -9.51 2.85
C LEU A 288 -12.75 -10.20 1.81
N GLU A 289 -12.75 -9.67 0.62
CA GLU A 289 -13.54 -10.09 -0.54
C GLU A 289 -12.62 -10.79 -1.57
N TYR A 290 -12.19 -12.01 -1.29
CA TYR A 290 -11.17 -12.72 -2.05
C TYR A 290 -11.46 -12.90 -3.54
N ASP A 291 -12.73 -13.09 -3.93
CA ASP A 291 -13.12 -13.18 -5.35
C ASP A 291 -12.87 -11.86 -6.10
N ASN A 292 -13.02 -10.74 -5.40
CA ASN A 292 -12.70 -9.43 -5.95
C ASN A 292 -11.18 -9.21 -5.98
N MET A 293 -10.46 -9.61 -4.92
CA MET A 293 -8.99 -9.58 -4.89
C MET A 293 -8.38 -10.33 -6.08
N GLU A 294 -8.94 -11.50 -6.46
CA GLU A 294 -8.48 -12.26 -7.63
C GLU A 294 -8.67 -11.48 -8.94
N ARG A 295 -9.80 -10.80 -9.11
CA ARG A 295 -10.06 -9.96 -10.29
C ARG A 295 -9.15 -8.74 -10.35
N GLU A 296 -8.90 -8.11 -9.20
CA GLU A 296 -7.96 -7.00 -9.07
C GLU A 296 -6.53 -7.46 -9.38
N LEU A 297 -6.14 -8.62 -8.86
CA LEU A 297 -4.84 -9.24 -9.12
C LEU A 297 -4.62 -9.48 -10.61
N GLU A 298 -5.62 -9.99 -11.32
CA GLU A 298 -5.54 -10.23 -12.77
C GLU A 298 -5.36 -8.90 -13.53
N TYR A 299 -6.10 -7.84 -13.16
CA TYR A 299 -5.91 -6.53 -13.76
C TYR A 299 -4.49 -5.99 -13.50
N ILE A 300 -4.00 -6.09 -12.26
CA ILE A 300 -2.67 -5.61 -11.87
C ILE A 300 -1.57 -6.42 -12.58
N TYR A 301 -1.76 -7.73 -12.74
CA TYR A 301 -0.87 -8.58 -13.52
C TYR A 301 -0.77 -8.11 -14.98
N ASN A 302 -1.91 -7.89 -15.64
CA ASN A 302 -1.94 -7.38 -17.01
C ASN A 302 -1.26 -6.01 -17.13
N PHE A 303 -1.45 -5.13 -16.14
CA PHE A 303 -0.78 -3.84 -16.08
C PHE A 303 0.75 -3.97 -15.90
N ALA A 304 1.20 -4.85 -15.01
CA ALA A 304 2.62 -5.13 -14.78
C ALA A 304 3.30 -5.68 -16.06
N VAL A 305 2.66 -6.63 -16.74
CA VAL A 305 3.15 -7.16 -18.03
C VAL A 305 3.22 -6.04 -19.09
N GLN A 306 2.21 -5.19 -19.17
CA GLN A 306 2.19 -4.05 -20.09
C GLN A 306 3.37 -3.08 -19.82
N LEU A 307 3.67 -2.77 -18.54
CA LEU A 307 4.83 -1.96 -18.17
C LEU A 307 6.15 -2.65 -18.52
N CYS A 308 6.25 -3.96 -18.26
CA CYS A 308 7.47 -4.72 -18.59
C CYS A 308 7.75 -4.77 -20.08
N CYS A 309 6.73 -4.77 -20.93
CA CYS A 309 6.83 -4.94 -22.39
C CYS A 309 6.79 -3.63 -23.18
N GLY A 310 6.12 -2.63 -22.64
CA GLY A 310 5.85 -1.34 -23.29
C GLY A 310 7.04 -0.38 -23.36
N PRO A 311 6.82 0.83 -23.86
CA PRO A 311 7.81 1.89 -23.77
C PRO A 311 8.10 2.25 -22.31
N ARG A 312 9.26 2.83 -22.04
CA ARG A 312 9.61 3.36 -20.71
C ARG A 312 8.68 4.53 -20.40
N PRO A 313 7.91 4.49 -19.31
CA PRO A 313 7.16 5.66 -18.88
C PRO A 313 8.14 6.75 -18.42
N LEU A 314 7.86 7.99 -18.78
CA LEU A 314 8.62 9.14 -18.33
C LEU A 314 7.93 9.81 -17.17
N PHE A 315 8.70 10.35 -16.21
CA PHE A 315 8.13 11.16 -15.16
C PHE A 315 7.64 12.49 -15.75
N LYS A 316 6.34 12.55 -16.04
CA LYS A 316 5.68 13.69 -16.68
C LYS A 316 4.32 13.90 -16.07
N LEU A 317 4.13 15.05 -15.44
CA LEU A 317 2.84 15.39 -14.82
C LEU A 317 1.73 15.45 -15.87
N ASP A 318 0.57 14.90 -15.54
CA ASP A 318 -0.64 15.09 -16.34
C ASP A 318 -1.16 16.53 -16.25
N GLU A 319 -2.06 16.91 -17.18
CA GLU A 319 -2.56 18.28 -17.28
C GLU A 319 -3.24 18.76 -15.99
N ALA A 320 -4.00 17.89 -15.33
CA ALA A 320 -4.70 18.23 -14.09
C ALA A 320 -3.73 18.51 -12.95
N THR A 321 -2.73 17.66 -12.77
CA THR A 321 -1.68 17.82 -11.77
C THR A 321 -0.79 19.00 -12.09
N ALA A 322 -0.38 19.18 -13.35
CA ALA A 322 0.40 20.32 -13.79
C ALA A 322 -0.35 21.64 -13.59
N ALA A 323 -1.66 21.70 -13.86
CA ALA A 323 -2.50 22.86 -13.60
C ALA A 323 -2.59 23.16 -12.09
N ARG A 324 -2.79 22.14 -11.25
CA ARG A 324 -2.82 22.26 -9.79
C ARG A 324 -1.52 22.83 -9.23
N LEU A 325 -0.40 22.40 -9.77
CA LEU A 325 0.96 22.82 -9.36
C LEU A 325 1.49 24.02 -10.16
N ASN A 326 0.69 24.62 -11.08
CA ASN A 326 1.15 25.66 -12.01
C ASN A 326 2.39 25.25 -12.81
N GLY A 327 2.50 23.98 -13.19
CA GLY A 327 3.67 23.42 -13.91
C GLY A 327 4.96 23.40 -13.10
N LYS A 328 4.90 23.56 -11.77
CA LYS A 328 6.05 23.55 -10.88
C LYS A 328 6.15 22.19 -10.18
N MET A 329 7.37 21.76 -9.97
CA MET A 329 7.63 20.57 -9.19
C MET A 329 7.45 20.85 -7.70
N VAL A 330 6.94 19.86 -6.99
CA VAL A 330 6.88 19.81 -5.53
C VAL A 330 8.16 19.15 -5.04
N VAL A 331 8.77 19.73 -4.03
CA VAL A 331 9.96 19.20 -3.36
C VAL A 331 9.58 18.77 -1.96
N PRO A 332 9.86 17.52 -1.57
CA PRO A 332 9.66 17.10 -0.19
C PRO A 332 10.38 18.04 0.78
N TYR A 333 9.75 18.35 1.89
CA TYR A 333 10.27 19.24 2.92
C TYR A 333 11.71 18.90 3.32
N TYR A 334 12.04 17.61 3.48
CA TYR A 334 13.36 17.16 3.93
C TYR A 334 14.44 17.22 2.83
N GLU A 335 14.07 17.36 1.56
CA GLU A 335 14.98 17.49 0.41
C GLU A 335 15.29 18.95 0.04
N CYS A 336 14.63 19.93 0.68
CA CYS A 336 14.95 21.33 0.49
C CYS A 336 16.33 21.66 1.05
N ASP A 337 17.20 22.37 0.27
CA ASP A 337 18.48 22.89 0.77
C ASP A 337 18.28 23.83 1.96
N VAL A 338 17.23 24.64 1.88
CA VAL A 338 16.72 25.46 2.99
C VAL A 338 15.28 25.01 3.25
N LYS A 339 15.08 24.36 4.37
CA LYS A 339 13.75 23.85 4.76
C LYS A 339 12.77 25.00 5.00
N PRO A 340 11.47 24.82 4.68
CA PRO A 340 10.46 25.78 5.09
C PRO A 340 10.42 25.93 6.60
N THR A 341 10.12 27.14 7.10
CA THR A 341 10.09 27.41 8.53
C THR A 341 8.77 28.02 8.97
N PHE A 342 8.26 27.53 10.12
CA PHE A 342 7.13 28.10 10.83
C PHE A 342 7.62 28.79 12.09
N LEU A 343 7.30 30.08 12.28
CA LEU A 343 7.78 30.91 13.38
C LEU A 343 9.31 30.85 13.59
N GLY A 344 10.06 30.66 12.50
CA GLY A 344 11.53 30.60 12.51
C GLY A 344 12.12 29.21 12.77
N SER A 345 11.31 28.20 13.06
CA SER A 345 11.73 26.81 13.24
C SER A 345 11.56 25.99 11.97
N THR A 346 12.52 25.11 11.69
CA THR A 346 12.44 24.07 10.66
C THR A 346 11.76 22.80 11.16
N ASP A 347 11.48 22.68 12.46
CA ASP A 347 10.80 21.53 13.06
C ASP A 347 9.28 21.65 12.87
N PRO A 348 8.62 20.73 12.14
CA PRO A 348 7.17 20.72 12.00
C PRO A 348 6.43 20.54 13.34
N GLY A 349 7.09 19.99 14.37
CA GLY A 349 6.53 19.87 15.71
C GLY A 349 6.18 21.23 16.33
N VAL A 350 6.92 22.28 15.97
CA VAL A 350 6.60 23.66 16.42
C VAL A 350 5.29 24.13 15.79
N PHE A 351 5.03 23.81 14.54
CA PHE A 351 3.74 24.11 13.90
C PHE A 351 2.58 23.35 14.57
N LEU A 352 2.77 22.07 14.88
CA LEU A 352 1.78 21.29 15.61
C LEU A 352 1.45 21.94 16.96
N GLN A 353 2.45 22.25 17.76
CA GLN A 353 2.26 22.79 19.12
C GLN A 353 1.73 24.23 19.15
N LYS A 354 2.25 25.10 18.26
CA LYS A 354 1.97 26.55 18.32
C LYS A 354 0.77 26.96 17.49
N TRP A 355 0.36 26.14 16.53
CA TRP A 355 -0.80 26.40 15.68
C TRP A 355 -1.84 25.30 15.74
N VAL A 356 -1.50 24.09 15.33
CA VAL A 356 -2.51 23.03 15.19
C VAL A 356 -3.21 22.78 16.51
N TYR A 357 -2.49 22.42 17.58
CA TYR A 357 -3.10 22.11 18.88
C TYR A 357 -3.63 23.35 19.63
N ALA A 358 -3.21 24.55 19.26
CA ALA A 358 -3.79 25.77 19.81
C ALA A 358 -5.18 26.09 19.26
N TYR A 359 -5.48 25.66 18.04
CA TYR A 359 -6.73 25.96 17.33
C TYR A 359 -7.55 24.72 16.96
N LEU A 360 -7.07 23.52 17.25
CA LEU A 360 -7.77 22.27 17.03
C LEU A 360 -9.01 22.17 17.93
N HIS A 361 -10.17 21.95 17.31
CA HIS A 361 -11.41 21.71 18.04
C HIS A 361 -11.77 20.23 17.96
N TYR A 362 -11.77 19.56 19.10
CA TYR A 362 -12.21 18.17 19.13
C TYR A 362 -13.71 18.11 18.86
N PRO A 363 -14.18 17.44 17.77
CA PRO A 363 -15.60 17.39 17.48
C PRO A 363 -16.40 16.71 18.59
N ALA A 364 -17.46 17.37 19.07
CA ALA A 364 -18.23 16.89 20.21
C ALA A 364 -18.83 15.51 19.96
N GLU A 365 -19.18 15.20 18.72
CA GLU A 365 -19.69 13.90 18.32
C GLU A 365 -18.61 12.82 18.43
N ALA A 366 -17.37 13.10 17.97
CA ALA A 366 -16.26 12.17 18.13
C ALA A 366 -15.93 11.89 19.61
N VAL A 367 -16.03 12.91 20.47
CA VAL A 367 -15.89 12.73 21.93
C VAL A 367 -16.97 11.82 22.50
N ARG A 368 -18.24 11.99 22.07
CA ARG A 368 -19.35 11.13 22.52
C ARG A 368 -19.17 9.67 22.10
N GLN A 369 -18.66 9.46 20.91
CA GLN A 369 -18.42 8.12 20.35
C GLN A 369 -17.08 7.50 20.76
N GLY A 370 -16.23 8.23 21.51
CA GLY A 370 -14.93 7.74 21.93
C GLY A 370 -13.90 7.62 20.80
N ILE A 371 -14.13 8.32 19.67
CA ILE A 371 -13.25 8.26 18.49
C ILE A 371 -12.00 9.09 18.76
N HIS A 372 -10.83 8.50 18.65
CA HIS A 372 -9.51 9.15 18.86
C HIS A 372 -8.47 8.51 17.95
N GLY A 373 -7.33 9.17 17.77
CA GLY A 373 -6.24 8.63 16.93
C GLY A 373 -5.40 9.72 16.28
N ARG A 374 -4.58 9.35 15.31
CA ARG A 374 -3.68 10.24 14.58
C ARG A 374 -4.07 10.31 13.11
N VAL A 375 -4.36 11.50 12.63
CA VAL A 375 -4.68 11.80 11.23
C VAL A 375 -3.41 12.29 10.55
N LEU A 376 -2.94 11.60 9.50
CA LEU A 376 -1.83 12.08 8.69
C LEU A 376 -2.38 13.08 7.68
N VAL A 377 -1.96 14.34 7.82
CA VAL A 377 -2.33 15.42 6.92
C VAL A 377 -1.13 15.81 6.09
N ASP A 378 -1.34 15.91 4.78
CA ASP A 378 -0.39 16.45 3.82
C ASP A 378 -0.82 17.84 3.37
N PHE A 379 0.16 18.72 3.10
CA PHE A 379 -0.10 20.04 2.58
C PHE A 379 1.12 20.61 1.85
N LEU A 380 0.86 21.52 0.94
CA LEU A 380 1.89 22.24 0.21
C LEU A 380 2.15 23.62 0.83
N ILE A 381 3.42 24.02 0.88
CA ILE A 381 3.84 25.38 1.19
C ILE A 381 4.32 25.99 -0.12
N ASP A 382 3.58 26.96 -0.65
CA ASP A 382 3.91 27.64 -1.90
C ASP A 382 5.16 28.52 -1.77
N GLU A 383 5.70 29.03 -2.86
CA GLU A 383 6.92 29.87 -2.89
C GLU A 383 6.74 31.18 -2.15
N LYS A 384 5.50 31.55 -1.82
CA LYS A 384 5.16 32.71 -1.00
C LYS A 384 4.97 32.32 0.48
N GLY A 385 5.04 31.05 0.83
CA GLY A 385 4.86 30.53 2.16
C GLY A 385 3.40 30.28 2.57
N ASN A 386 2.43 30.30 1.66
CA ASN A 386 1.04 30.00 1.99
C ASN A 386 0.82 28.50 1.96
N VAL A 387 0.05 28.00 2.92
CA VAL A 387 -0.41 26.59 2.90
C VAL A 387 -1.48 26.41 1.82
N LYS A 388 -1.34 25.37 1.04
CA LYS A 388 -2.22 24.97 -0.06
C LYS A 388 -2.50 23.49 0.01
N ASP A 389 -3.61 23.09 -0.58
CA ASP A 389 -3.95 21.70 -0.87
C ASP A 389 -3.84 20.75 0.34
N ALA A 390 -4.19 21.26 1.54
CA ALA A 390 -4.20 20.42 2.74
C ALA A 390 -5.26 19.31 2.58
N HIS A 391 -4.85 18.07 2.77
CA HIS A 391 -5.73 16.90 2.66
C HIS A 391 -5.24 15.76 3.54
N VAL A 392 -6.11 14.80 3.81
CA VAL A 392 -5.77 13.61 4.60
C VAL A 392 -5.10 12.57 3.72
N LEU A 393 -3.90 12.13 4.10
CA LEU A 393 -3.27 10.95 3.51
C LEU A 393 -3.67 9.66 4.25
N LYS A 394 -3.86 9.76 5.57
CA LYS A 394 -4.23 8.63 6.42
C LYS A 394 -5.20 9.11 7.49
N GLY A 395 -6.46 8.75 7.32
CA GLY A 395 -7.53 9.17 8.23
C GLY A 395 -7.75 8.20 9.39
N VAL A 396 -8.62 8.62 10.28
CA VAL A 396 -9.13 7.79 11.39
C VAL A 396 -10.65 7.72 11.31
N HIS A 397 -11.29 8.87 11.14
CA HIS A 397 -12.74 9.01 11.05
C HIS A 397 -13.07 10.38 10.44
N PRO A 398 -14.11 10.49 9.58
CA PRO A 398 -14.43 11.74 8.89
C PRO A 398 -14.49 12.98 9.78
N LEU A 399 -15.03 12.86 10.98
CA LEU A 399 -15.12 13.98 11.94
C LEU A 399 -13.75 14.51 12.37
N LEU A 400 -12.77 13.62 12.59
CA LEU A 400 -11.40 14.02 12.97
C LEU A 400 -10.63 14.50 11.76
N ASP A 401 -10.83 13.84 10.63
CA ASP A 401 -10.16 14.11 9.36
C ASP A 401 -10.48 15.51 8.84
N GLU A 402 -11.77 15.88 8.82
CA GLU A 402 -12.24 17.21 8.43
C GLU A 402 -11.66 18.33 9.33
N GLU A 403 -11.63 18.11 10.65
CA GLU A 403 -11.09 19.10 11.58
C GLU A 403 -9.55 19.22 11.42
N ALA A 404 -8.84 18.13 11.23
CA ALA A 404 -7.40 18.13 11.00
C ALA A 404 -7.03 18.95 9.73
N VAL A 405 -7.72 18.68 8.62
CA VAL A 405 -7.52 19.42 7.36
C VAL A 405 -7.86 20.89 7.53
N LYS A 406 -8.95 21.20 8.18
CA LYS A 406 -9.41 22.58 8.42
C LYS A 406 -8.39 23.39 9.21
N VAL A 407 -7.85 22.86 10.32
CA VAL A 407 -6.89 23.58 11.14
C VAL A 407 -5.53 23.74 10.45
N VAL A 408 -5.07 22.73 9.73
CA VAL A 408 -3.83 22.78 8.94
C VAL A 408 -3.98 23.78 7.78
N GLY A 409 -5.07 23.70 7.03
CA GLY A 409 -5.35 24.59 5.90
C GLY A 409 -5.51 26.06 6.28
N ALA A 410 -5.92 26.36 7.51
CA ALA A 410 -6.02 27.70 8.05
C ALA A 410 -4.67 28.28 8.55
N SER A 411 -3.57 27.58 8.35
CA SER A 411 -2.23 27.95 8.81
C SER A 411 -1.83 29.40 8.44
N PRO A 412 -1.19 30.14 9.35
CA PRO A 412 -0.49 31.35 8.98
C PRO A 412 0.66 31.08 7.99
N ARG A 413 1.21 32.15 7.48
CA ARG A 413 2.27 32.10 6.47
C ARG A 413 3.58 31.55 7.02
N TRP A 414 4.16 30.62 6.27
CA TRP A 414 5.51 30.07 6.48
C TRP A 414 6.57 30.87 5.72
N LYS A 415 7.82 30.68 6.06
CA LYS A 415 8.90 30.99 5.12
C LYS A 415 9.06 29.81 4.18
N PRO A 416 9.07 30.02 2.84
CA PRO A 416 9.11 28.93 1.88
C PRO A 416 10.45 28.20 1.89
N GLY A 417 10.41 26.91 1.52
CA GLY A 417 11.60 26.13 1.23
C GLY A 417 12.37 26.67 0.03
N LYS A 418 13.66 26.35 -0.07
CA LYS A 418 14.49 26.72 -1.22
C LYS A 418 15.33 25.56 -1.71
N VAL A 419 15.51 25.50 -3.03
CA VAL A 419 16.47 24.63 -3.70
C VAL A 419 17.34 25.51 -4.59
N ARG A 420 18.65 25.37 -4.48
CA ARG A 420 19.65 26.20 -5.20
C ARG A 420 19.36 27.71 -5.05
N GLY A 421 18.96 28.11 -3.84
CA GLY A 421 18.67 29.51 -3.48
C GLY A 421 17.33 30.06 -3.98
N LYS A 422 16.56 29.30 -4.79
CA LYS A 422 15.24 29.71 -5.31
C LYS A 422 14.12 29.11 -4.43
N PRO A 423 13.09 29.91 -4.10
CA PRO A 423 11.89 29.37 -3.44
C PRO A 423 11.25 28.28 -4.29
N VAL A 424 10.77 27.20 -3.64
CA VAL A 424 10.08 26.06 -4.25
C VAL A 424 8.78 25.78 -3.55
N ILE A 425 7.88 25.07 -4.20
CA ILE A 425 6.73 24.46 -3.53
C ILE A 425 7.27 23.30 -2.70
N SER A 426 7.05 23.33 -1.39
CA SER A 426 7.49 22.29 -0.48
C SER A 426 6.31 21.50 0.04
N GLU A 427 6.42 20.18 0.08
CA GLU A 427 5.42 19.26 0.61
C GLU A 427 5.76 18.87 2.04
N VAL A 428 4.78 18.92 2.92
CA VAL A 428 4.91 18.60 4.34
C VAL A 428 3.79 17.65 4.75
N SER A 429 4.18 16.49 5.27
CA SER A 429 3.24 15.55 5.88
C SER A 429 3.47 15.49 7.39
N LEU A 430 2.39 15.52 8.19
CA LEU A 430 2.47 15.44 9.64
C LEU A 430 1.25 14.77 10.26
N TYR A 431 1.46 14.16 11.44
CA TYR A 431 0.38 13.57 12.22
C TYR A 431 -0.26 14.60 13.14
N VAL A 432 -1.58 14.81 12.97
CA VAL A 432 -2.42 15.53 13.92
C VAL A 432 -3.03 14.52 14.88
N GLU A 433 -2.71 14.63 16.16
CA GLU A 433 -3.13 13.67 17.17
C GLU A 433 -4.38 14.15 17.91
N PHE A 434 -5.38 13.30 18.00
CA PHE A 434 -6.61 13.51 18.76
C PHE A 434 -6.60 12.60 19.98
N ILE A 435 -6.43 13.18 21.17
CA ILE A 435 -6.39 12.46 22.45
C ILE A 435 -7.64 12.77 23.24
N LEU A 436 -8.35 11.73 23.68
CA LEU A 436 -9.47 11.89 24.63
C LEU A 436 -8.90 12.10 26.04
N GLU A 437 -9.01 13.34 26.55
CA GLU A 437 -8.73 13.55 27.97
C GLU A 437 -9.72 12.77 28.84
N ARG A 438 -9.20 11.94 29.72
CA ARG A 438 -10.02 11.30 30.75
C ARG A 438 -10.64 12.39 31.64
N ARG A 439 -11.98 12.48 31.67
CA ARG A 439 -12.66 13.16 32.78
C ARG A 439 -12.17 12.51 34.07
N LYS A 440 -11.32 13.24 34.83
CA LYS A 440 -11.16 12.98 36.26
C LYS A 440 -12.54 13.18 36.88
N ASN A 441 -13.25 12.10 37.16
CA ASN A 441 -14.45 12.18 38.02
C ASN A 441 -13.99 12.80 39.33
N ARG A 442 -14.46 14.00 39.57
CA ARG A 442 -14.46 14.62 40.90
C ARG A 442 -15.62 14.07 41.69
#